data_96a9456d808be954bb74a28fbdc75566
#
_entry.id   96a9456d808be954bb74a28fbdc75566
#
_cell.length_a   1.000
_cell.length_b   1.000
_cell.length_c   1.000
_cell.angle_alpha   90.00
_cell.angle_beta   90.00
_cell.angle_gamma   90.00
#
_symmetry.space_group_name_H-M   'P 1'
#
loop_
_entity.id
_entity.type
_entity.pdbx_description
1 polymer ?
#
loop_
_entity_poly.entity_id
_entity_poly.type
_entity_poly.pdbx_seq_one_letter_code
_entity_poly.pdbx_strand_id
1 'polypeptide(L)'
;GAELLLAGHDTTVNTIGRGIFQLLRHRDQWELLTARPDELTEPAVEEVFRYAPPSDVGLLRVALEDVELAGTSIGKGEGVIPLMHASSRDERQFAQPERFDITRADNRHLVFGYGPHHCPGAGVARMELQVAFGTLARRLPGLRLAVDPEEVKWIGGHITLRTEGLPVTF
;
A
#
# COMPACT_ATOMS: atom_id res chain seq x y z
N GLY A 1 20.35 7.00 11.91
CA GLY A 1 19.45 6.42 12.91
C GLY A 1 18.05 7.01 12.94
N ALA A 2 17.89 8.32 13.20
CA ALA A 2 16.57 8.95 13.35
C ALA A 2 15.72 8.90 12.07
N GLU A 3 16.31 9.08 10.92
CA GLU A 3 15.61 9.02 9.62
C GLU A 3 15.03 7.64 9.33
N LEU A 4 15.77 6.57 9.62
CA LEU A 4 15.26 5.20 9.44
C LEU A 4 14.10 4.89 10.38
N LEU A 5 14.15 5.38 11.62
CA LEU A 5 13.07 5.21 12.58
C LEU A 5 11.81 5.93 12.12
N LEU A 6 11.94 7.18 11.69
CA LEU A 6 10.81 8.00 11.23
C LEU A 6 10.20 7.41 9.94
N ALA A 7 11.03 7.09 8.96
CA ALA A 7 10.56 6.54 7.67
C ALA A 7 9.90 5.15 7.83
N GLY A 8 10.43 4.29 8.71
CA GLY A 8 9.89 2.95 8.92
C GLY A 8 8.65 2.92 9.79
N HIS A 9 8.54 3.83 10.77
CA HIS A 9 7.41 3.82 11.70
C HIS A 9 6.10 4.28 11.04
N ASP A 10 6.08 5.51 10.56
CA ASP A 10 4.83 6.13 10.11
C ASP A 10 4.25 5.44 8.87
N THR A 11 5.08 5.10 7.90
CA THR A 11 4.64 4.42 6.67
C THR A 11 4.10 3.03 6.95
N THR A 12 4.77 2.23 7.79
CA THR A 12 4.35 0.86 8.10
C THR A 12 3.07 0.84 8.92
N VAL A 13 2.98 1.66 9.97
CA VAL A 13 1.75 1.74 10.81
C VAL A 13 0.54 2.12 9.96
N ASN A 14 0.69 3.13 9.09
CA ASN A 14 -0.40 3.56 8.22
C ASN A 14 -0.78 2.48 7.20
N THR A 15 0.20 1.77 6.65
CA THR A 15 -0.07 0.67 5.71
C THR A 15 -0.77 -0.50 6.39
N ILE A 16 -0.41 -0.85 7.62
CA ILE A 16 -1.13 -1.87 8.41
C ILE A 16 -2.59 -1.46 8.60
N GLY A 17 -2.84 -0.23 9.07
CA GLY A 17 -4.21 0.27 9.27
C GLY A 17 -5.04 0.29 7.99
N ARG A 18 -4.47 0.81 6.89
CA ARG A 18 -5.12 0.82 5.57
C ARG A 18 -5.35 -0.58 5.02
N GLY A 19 -4.39 -1.48 5.21
CA GLY A 19 -4.49 -2.87 4.78
C GLY A 19 -5.58 -3.63 5.52
N ILE A 20 -5.66 -3.50 6.85
CA ILE A 20 -6.74 -4.09 7.65
C ILE A 20 -8.09 -3.52 7.19
N PHE A 21 -8.21 -2.21 6.99
CA PHE A 21 -9.42 -1.59 6.47
C PHE A 21 -9.84 -2.22 5.13
N GLN A 22 -8.92 -2.36 4.16
CA GLN A 22 -9.25 -2.95 2.87
C GLN A 22 -9.68 -4.41 2.98
N LEU A 23 -8.96 -5.20 3.78
CA LEU A 23 -9.30 -6.60 4.02
C LEU A 23 -10.70 -6.76 4.65
N LEU A 24 -11.05 -5.89 5.61
CA LEU A 24 -12.35 -5.96 6.28
C LEU A 24 -13.49 -5.37 5.44
N ARG A 25 -13.22 -4.36 4.61
CA ARG A 25 -14.17 -3.79 3.65
C ARG A 25 -14.53 -4.78 2.54
N HIS A 26 -13.56 -5.59 2.10
CA HIS A 26 -13.75 -6.67 1.13
C HIS A 26 -13.87 -8.00 1.87
N ARG A 27 -15.05 -8.25 2.42
CA ARG A 27 -15.30 -9.37 3.33
C ARG A 27 -14.93 -10.73 2.73
N ASP A 28 -15.18 -10.93 1.45
CA ASP A 28 -14.80 -12.12 0.70
C ASP A 28 -13.28 -12.36 0.70
N GLN A 29 -12.48 -11.30 0.64
CA GLN A 29 -11.02 -11.37 0.68
C GLN A 29 -10.50 -11.67 2.09
N TRP A 30 -11.15 -11.11 3.12
CA TRP A 30 -10.83 -11.47 4.50
C TRP A 30 -11.14 -12.93 4.82
N GLU A 31 -12.31 -13.41 4.41
CA GLU A 31 -12.70 -14.81 4.58
C GLU A 31 -11.76 -15.77 3.84
N LEU A 32 -11.32 -15.40 2.65
CA LEU A 32 -10.34 -16.15 1.90
C LEU A 32 -8.99 -16.20 2.62
N LEU A 33 -8.51 -15.07 3.16
CA LEU A 33 -7.28 -14.98 3.93
C LEU A 33 -7.35 -15.84 5.20
N THR A 34 -8.45 -15.77 5.94
CA THR A 34 -8.64 -16.56 7.19
C THR A 34 -8.73 -18.06 6.95
N ALA A 35 -9.25 -18.46 5.80
CA ALA A 35 -9.33 -19.87 5.40
C ALA A 35 -7.96 -20.46 5.02
N ARG A 36 -7.06 -19.65 4.47
CA ARG A 36 -5.74 -20.10 3.97
C ARG A 36 -4.63 -19.11 4.32
N PRO A 37 -4.41 -18.82 5.62
CA PRO A 37 -3.48 -17.75 6.03
C PRO A 37 -2.02 -18.03 5.64
N ASP A 38 -1.59 -19.29 5.67
CA ASP A 38 -0.21 -19.65 5.33
C ASP A 38 0.12 -19.48 3.84
N GLU A 39 -0.89 -19.59 2.97
CA GLU A 39 -0.73 -19.44 1.53
C GLU A 39 -0.95 -17.98 1.07
N LEU A 40 -1.88 -17.26 1.71
CA LEU A 40 -2.38 -16.00 1.19
C LEU A 40 -1.87 -14.76 1.92
N THR A 41 -1.18 -14.90 3.05
CA THR A 41 -0.67 -13.72 3.78
C THR A 41 0.33 -12.94 2.95
N GLU A 42 1.28 -13.60 2.28
CA GLU A 42 2.27 -12.92 1.45
C GLU A 42 1.65 -12.20 0.25
N PRO A 43 0.84 -12.85 -0.62
CA PRO A 43 0.19 -12.14 -1.72
C PRO A 43 -0.80 -11.07 -1.25
N ALA A 44 -1.47 -11.23 -0.11
CA ALA A 44 -2.32 -10.21 0.47
C ALA A 44 -1.54 -8.94 0.85
N VAL A 45 -0.33 -9.09 1.37
CA VAL A 45 0.57 -7.97 1.68
C VAL A 45 0.95 -7.21 0.42
N GLU A 46 1.35 -7.90 -0.66
CA GLU A 46 1.68 -7.25 -1.93
C GLU A 46 0.45 -6.54 -2.53
N GLU A 47 -0.74 -7.15 -2.44
CA GLU A 47 -1.97 -6.51 -2.92
C GLU A 47 -2.34 -5.27 -2.09
N VAL A 48 -2.13 -5.30 -0.78
CA VAL A 48 -2.31 -4.12 0.08
C VAL A 48 -1.35 -2.99 -0.34
N PHE A 49 -0.09 -3.28 -0.58
CA PHE A 49 0.86 -2.28 -1.07
C PHE A 49 0.42 -1.69 -2.41
N ARG A 50 -0.01 -2.51 -3.34
CA ARG A 50 -0.51 -2.05 -4.64
C ARG A 50 -1.78 -1.21 -4.50
N TYR A 51 -2.78 -1.75 -3.79
CA TYR A 51 -4.13 -1.19 -3.76
C TYR A 51 -4.26 0.02 -2.84
N ALA A 52 -3.58 0.00 -1.71
CA ALA A 52 -3.61 1.03 -0.67
C ALA A 52 -2.19 1.46 -0.25
N PRO A 53 -1.39 2.02 -1.17
CA PRO A 53 -0.02 2.43 -0.87
C PRO A 53 -0.01 3.45 0.28
N PRO A 54 1.06 3.52 1.09
CA PRO A 54 1.15 4.47 2.20
C PRO A 54 1.10 5.92 1.76
N SER A 55 1.50 6.19 0.51
CA SER A 55 1.48 7.51 -0.11
C SER A 55 0.97 7.41 -1.55
N ASP A 56 0.19 8.40 -1.97
CA ASP A 56 -0.31 8.49 -3.35
C ASP A 56 0.77 8.99 -4.31
N VAL A 57 1.80 9.64 -3.78
CA VAL A 57 2.89 10.24 -4.55
C VAL A 57 4.24 9.66 -4.13
N GLY A 58 5.15 9.55 -5.09
CA GLY A 58 6.55 9.25 -4.82
C GLY A 58 7.36 10.51 -4.46
N LEU A 59 8.64 10.31 -4.19
CA LEU A 59 9.54 11.41 -3.91
C LEU A 59 9.72 12.32 -5.13
N LEU A 60 9.67 13.62 -4.91
CA LEU A 60 9.94 14.64 -5.93
C LEU A 60 11.31 14.41 -6.58
N ARG A 61 11.36 14.53 -7.88
CA ARG A 61 12.55 14.55 -8.71
C ARG A 61 12.72 15.91 -9.35
N VAL A 62 13.95 16.23 -9.73
CA VAL A 62 14.25 17.43 -10.52
C VAL A 62 15.02 16.96 -11.76
N ALA A 63 14.62 17.43 -12.93
CA ALA A 63 15.31 17.13 -14.17
C ALA A 63 16.70 17.79 -14.18
N LEU A 64 17.75 17.00 -14.38
CA LEU A 64 19.13 17.50 -14.44
C LEU A 64 19.52 18.04 -15.82
N GLU A 65 18.77 17.67 -16.84
CA GLU A 65 18.89 18.09 -18.24
C GLU A 65 17.51 18.08 -18.88
N ASP A 66 17.38 18.62 -20.08
CA ASP A 66 16.15 18.53 -20.86
C ASP A 66 15.91 17.07 -21.24
N VAL A 67 14.75 16.54 -20.95
CA VAL A 67 14.38 15.15 -21.27
C VAL A 67 13.01 15.10 -21.93
N GLU A 68 12.81 14.09 -22.77
CA GLU A 68 11.52 13.75 -23.30
C GLU A 68 11.01 12.45 -22.65
N LEU A 69 9.82 12.49 -22.06
CA LEU A 69 9.19 11.34 -21.42
C LEU A 69 7.79 11.13 -22.01
N ALA A 70 7.60 10.02 -22.72
CA ALA A 70 6.33 9.65 -23.35
C ALA A 70 5.69 10.78 -24.18
N GLY A 71 6.49 11.50 -24.96
CA GLY A 71 6.06 12.60 -25.83
C GLY A 71 5.86 13.95 -25.11
N THR A 72 6.25 14.03 -23.83
CA THR A 72 6.22 15.28 -23.03
C THR A 72 7.65 15.75 -22.78
N SER A 73 7.96 16.98 -23.18
CA SER A 73 9.25 17.61 -22.88
C SER A 73 9.25 18.12 -21.45
N ILE A 74 10.31 17.80 -20.72
CA ILE A 74 10.56 18.26 -19.34
C ILE A 74 11.89 19.02 -19.38
N GLY A 75 11.84 20.31 -19.04
CA GLY A 75 13.01 21.18 -19.04
C GLY A 75 13.92 20.93 -17.83
N LYS A 76 15.22 21.20 -18.01
CA LYS A 76 16.18 21.19 -16.91
C LYS A 76 15.72 22.08 -15.76
N GLY A 77 15.72 21.54 -14.54
CA GLY A 77 15.29 22.24 -13.33
C GLY A 77 13.82 22.07 -12.99
N GLU A 78 13.00 21.48 -13.90
CA GLU A 78 11.60 21.23 -13.61
C GLU A 78 11.42 20.05 -12.63
N GLY A 79 10.37 20.16 -11.80
CA GLY A 79 9.99 19.16 -10.82
C GLY A 79 9.12 18.08 -11.44
N VAL A 80 9.41 16.81 -11.09
CA VAL A 80 8.63 15.64 -11.52
C VAL A 80 8.19 14.86 -10.29
N ILE A 81 6.89 14.62 -10.16
CA ILE A 81 6.31 13.84 -9.07
C ILE A 81 5.76 12.53 -9.64
N PRO A 82 6.35 11.36 -9.30
CA PRO A 82 5.77 10.07 -9.64
C PRO A 82 4.47 9.85 -8.87
N LEU A 83 3.40 9.46 -9.57
CA LEU A 83 2.13 9.14 -8.95
C LEU A 83 2.05 7.63 -8.68
N MET A 84 2.37 7.22 -7.44
CA MET A 84 2.43 5.82 -7.05
C MET A 84 1.07 5.14 -7.10
N HIS A 85 0.03 5.84 -6.66
CA HIS A 85 -1.33 5.35 -6.73
C HIS A 85 -1.76 5.13 -8.20
N ALA A 86 -1.49 6.09 -9.08
CA ALA A 86 -1.83 5.96 -10.50
C ALA A 86 -1.06 4.82 -11.18
N SER A 87 0.24 4.64 -10.85
CA SER A 87 1.03 3.52 -11.39
C SER A 87 0.47 2.16 -10.98
N SER A 88 -0.08 2.06 -9.78
CA SER A 88 -0.71 0.85 -9.23
C SER A 88 -2.10 0.58 -9.82
N ARG A 89 -2.65 1.53 -10.61
CA ARG A 89 -3.94 1.44 -11.29
C ARG A 89 -3.82 1.38 -12.82
N ASP A 90 -2.62 1.33 -13.34
CA ASP A 90 -2.39 1.29 -14.79
C ASP A 90 -2.90 -0.05 -15.40
N GLU A 91 -3.94 0.02 -16.22
CA GLU A 91 -4.55 -1.14 -16.87
C GLU A 91 -3.60 -1.86 -17.83
N ARG A 92 -2.55 -1.17 -18.31
CA ARG A 92 -1.50 -1.77 -19.15
C ARG A 92 -0.61 -2.71 -18.35
N GLN A 93 -0.55 -2.53 -17.02
CA GLN A 93 0.28 -3.33 -16.11
C GLN A 93 -0.56 -4.30 -15.28
N PHE A 94 -1.76 -3.90 -14.86
CA PHE A 94 -2.59 -4.69 -13.96
C PHE A 94 -3.97 -4.96 -14.58
N ALA A 95 -4.33 -6.23 -14.74
CA ALA A 95 -5.69 -6.59 -15.12
C ALA A 95 -6.66 -6.24 -13.99
N GLN A 96 -7.77 -5.57 -14.32
CA GLN A 96 -8.78 -5.12 -13.35
C GLN A 96 -8.14 -4.37 -12.16
N PRO A 97 -7.45 -3.24 -12.38
CA PRO A 97 -6.62 -2.60 -11.36
C PRO A 97 -7.43 -2.08 -10.18
N GLU A 98 -8.71 -1.77 -10.37
CA GLU A 98 -9.63 -1.31 -9.32
C GLU A 98 -10.17 -2.45 -8.45
N ARG A 99 -9.93 -3.71 -8.82
CA ARG A 99 -10.30 -4.85 -7.99
C ARG A 99 -9.22 -5.11 -6.94
N PHE A 100 -9.62 -5.14 -5.68
CA PHE A 100 -8.80 -5.66 -4.59
C PHE A 100 -8.85 -7.19 -4.60
N ASP A 101 -7.73 -7.84 -4.85
CA ASP A 101 -7.65 -9.28 -5.05
C ASP A 101 -6.37 -9.85 -4.45
N ILE A 102 -6.46 -10.45 -3.27
CA ILE A 102 -5.30 -11.03 -2.55
C ILE A 102 -4.70 -12.27 -3.24
N THR A 103 -5.32 -12.73 -4.32
CA THR A 103 -4.80 -13.85 -5.13
C THR A 103 -4.11 -13.40 -6.40
N ARG A 104 -3.92 -12.11 -6.59
CA ARG A 104 -3.29 -11.53 -7.78
C ARG A 104 -1.89 -12.11 -8.00
N ALA A 105 -1.70 -12.86 -9.08
CA ALA A 105 -0.45 -13.54 -9.38
C ALA A 105 0.65 -12.61 -9.87
N ASP A 106 0.31 -11.59 -10.68
CA ASP A 106 1.27 -10.58 -11.17
C ASP A 106 1.04 -9.26 -10.44
N ASN A 107 1.84 -9.00 -9.43
CA ASN A 107 1.73 -7.85 -8.54
C ASN A 107 3.05 -7.05 -8.46
N ARG A 108 3.59 -6.67 -9.64
CA ARG A 108 4.84 -5.91 -9.76
C ARG A 108 4.61 -4.41 -9.54
N HIS A 109 4.11 -4.05 -8.36
CA HIS A 109 3.89 -2.65 -8.00
C HIS A 109 5.21 -1.90 -7.75
N LEU A 110 5.18 -0.58 -7.89
CA LEU A 110 6.33 0.30 -7.71
C LEU A 110 6.33 1.06 -6.37
N VAL A 111 5.55 0.62 -5.39
CA VAL A 111 5.37 1.33 -4.10
C VAL A 111 6.67 1.54 -3.34
N PHE A 112 7.61 0.63 -3.48
CA PHE A 112 8.96 0.75 -2.90
C PHE A 112 9.96 1.50 -3.78
N GLY A 113 9.50 2.07 -4.89
CA GLY A 113 10.34 2.71 -5.88
C GLY A 113 11.12 1.74 -6.75
N TYR A 114 12.05 2.26 -7.52
CA TYR A 114 12.92 1.51 -8.42
C TYR A 114 14.30 2.15 -8.52
N GLY A 115 15.35 1.34 -8.78
CA GLY A 115 16.71 1.80 -9.00
C GLY A 115 17.49 2.07 -7.70
N PRO A 116 18.50 2.97 -7.74
CA PRO A 116 19.39 3.23 -6.60
C PRO A 116 18.70 3.70 -5.32
N HIS A 117 17.49 4.27 -5.45
CA HIS A 117 16.68 4.74 -4.34
C HIS A 117 15.53 3.78 -3.99
N HIS A 118 15.61 2.51 -4.37
CA HIS A 118 14.65 1.51 -3.89
C HIS A 118 14.61 1.50 -2.36
N CYS A 119 13.42 1.40 -1.79
CA CYS A 119 13.21 1.47 -0.35
C CYS A 119 14.10 0.48 0.42
N PRO A 120 15.00 0.93 1.29
CA PRO A 120 15.88 0.02 2.05
C PRO A 120 15.09 -0.79 3.09
N GLY A 121 13.91 -0.31 3.52
CA GLY A 121 13.02 -0.97 4.48
C GLY A 121 12.02 -1.94 3.85
N ALA A 122 12.03 -2.16 2.52
CA ALA A 122 11.01 -2.95 1.84
C ALA A 122 10.85 -4.37 2.39
N GLY A 123 11.95 -5.04 2.74
CA GLY A 123 11.92 -6.38 3.34
C GLY A 123 11.32 -6.38 4.75
N VAL A 124 11.67 -5.38 5.56
CA VAL A 124 11.15 -5.24 6.93
C VAL A 124 9.65 -4.94 6.90
N ALA A 125 9.22 -3.99 6.07
CA ALA A 125 7.81 -3.64 5.93
C ALA A 125 6.95 -4.84 5.51
N ARG A 126 7.41 -5.65 4.55
CA ARG A 126 6.74 -6.89 4.16
C ARG A 126 6.60 -7.85 5.32
N MET A 127 7.68 -8.09 6.05
CA MET A 127 7.69 -8.98 7.21
C MET A 127 6.71 -8.50 8.29
N GLU A 128 6.71 -7.22 8.60
CA GLU A 128 5.81 -6.63 9.62
C GLU A 128 4.33 -6.80 9.23
N LEU A 129 3.98 -6.52 7.96
CA LEU A 129 2.62 -6.71 7.48
C LEU A 129 2.23 -8.20 7.44
N GLN A 130 3.14 -9.09 7.04
CA GLN A 130 2.88 -10.53 7.04
C GLN A 130 2.61 -11.05 8.46
N VAL A 131 3.40 -10.62 9.44
CA VAL A 131 3.18 -10.97 10.85
C VAL A 131 1.83 -10.41 11.33
N ALA A 132 1.53 -9.15 11.03
CA ALA A 132 0.28 -8.51 11.46
C ALA A 132 -0.96 -9.20 10.85
N PHE A 133 -1.03 -9.31 9.52
CA PHE A 133 -2.20 -9.87 8.84
C PHE A 133 -2.37 -11.36 9.10
N GLY A 134 -1.27 -12.12 9.03
CA GLY A 134 -1.32 -13.56 9.33
C GLY A 134 -1.71 -13.87 10.77
N THR A 135 -1.26 -13.06 11.74
CA THR A 135 -1.66 -13.21 13.14
C THR A 135 -3.13 -12.87 13.34
N LEU A 136 -3.60 -11.76 12.76
CA LEU A 136 -5.00 -11.37 12.86
C LEU A 136 -5.92 -12.41 12.22
N ALA A 137 -5.58 -12.89 11.02
CA ALA A 137 -6.36 -13.90 10.32
C ALA A 137 -6.51 -15.21 11.10
N ARG A 138 -5.44 -15.64 11.78
CA ARG A 138 -5.47 -16.87 12.61
C ARG A 138 -6.19 -16.68 13.94
N ARG A 139 -5.99 -15.54 14.61
CA ARG A 139 -6.48 -15.33 15.98
C ARG A 139 -7.87 -14.70 16.05
N LEU A 140 -8.23 -13.91 15.06
CA LEU A 140 -9.47 -13.15 15.04
C LEU A 140 -10.20 -13.31 13.68
N PRO A 141 -10.54 -14.54 13.26
CA PRO A 141 -11.18 -14.76 11.94
C PRO A 141 -12.53 -14.05 11.82
N GLY A 142 -13.23 -13.82 12.96
CA GLY A 142 -14.48 -13.08 13.03
C GLY A 142 -14.34 -11.55 12.94
N LEU A 143 -13.11 -11.02 12.87
CA LEU A 143 -12.85 -9.58 12.82
C LEU A 143 -13.63 -8.91 11.70
N ARG A 144 -14.28 -7.78 12.01
CA ARG A 144 -15.06 -6.97 11.07
C ARG A 144 -15.07 -5.51 11.49
N LEU A 145 -15.37 -4.61 10.56
CA LEU A 145 -15.62 -3.22 10.91
C LEU A 145 -16.86 -3.14 11.79
N ALA A 146 -16.81 -2.32 12.84
CA ALA A 146 -17.92 -2.05 13.75
C ALA A 146 -18.82 -0.90 13.26
N VAL A 147 -18.41 -0.23 12.18
CA VAL A 147 -19.09 0.90 11.54
C VAL A 147 -19.13 0.68 10.03
N ASP A 148 -19.99 1.44 9.34
CA ASP A 148 -19.95 1.46 7.87
C ASP A 148 -18.56 1.91 7.38
N PRO A 149 -17.97 1.29 6.35
CA PRO A 149 -16.71 1.73 5.78
C PRO A 149 -16.64 3.23 5.46
N GLU A 150 -17.75 3.83 5.04
CA GLU A 150 -17.84 5.27 4.74
C GLU A 150 -17.81 6.18 5.99
N GLU A 151 -18.04 5.61 7.18
CA GLU A 151 -17.96 6.34 8.45
C GLU A 151 -16.53 6.36 9.03
N VAL A 152 -15.62 5.56 8.48
CA VAL A 152 -14.22 5.56 8.90
C VAL A 152 -13.58 6.89 8.56
N LYS A 153 -13.11 7.60 9.59
CA LYS A 153 -12.49 8.92 9.42
C LYS A 153 -11.04 8.79 9.01
N TRP A 154 -10.71 9.51 7.94
CA TRP A 154 -9.36 9.57 7.40
C TRP A 154 -8.72 10.91 7.72
N ILE A 155 -7.47 10.86 8.17
CA ILE A 155 -6.64 12.04 8.37
C ILE A 155 -5.62 12.05 7.24
N GLY A 156 -5.76 13.03 6.34
CA GLY A 156 -4.82 13.28 5.25
C GLY A 156 -3.66 14.12 5.76
N GLY A 157 -2.43 13.66 5.54
CA GLY A 157 -1.20 14.44 5.62
C GLY A 157 -0.67 14.72 4.22
N HIS A 158 0.39 15.52 4.13
CA HIS A 158 1.00 15.85 2.83
C HIS A 158 1.64 14.64 2.13
N ILE A 159 1.95 13.57 2.87
CA ILE A 159 2.67 12.41 2.36
C ILE A 159 1.91 11.11 2.64
N THR A 160 1.28 10.96 3.81
CA THR A 160 0.63 9.71 4.21
C THR A 160 -0.84 9.94 4.57
N LEU A 161 -1.69 8.98 4.23
CA LEU A 161 -3.09 8.91 4.60
C LEU A 161 -3.27 7.86 5.70
N ARG A 162 -3.88 8.22 6.83
CA ARG A 162 -4.12 7.30 7.96
C ARG A 162 -5.56 7.40 8.45
N THR A 163 -6.01 6.37 9.13
CA THR A 163 -7.27 6.44 9.89
C THR A 163 -7.06 7.17 11.22
N GLU A 164 -8.06 7.92 11.68
CA GLU A 164 -8.11 8.45 13.03
C GLU A 164 -8.22 7.31 14.05
N GLY A 165 -8.99 6.30 13.68
CA GLY A 165 -9.16 5.03 14.38
C GLY A 165 -9.90 4.06 13.47
N LEU A 166 -9.76 2.77 13.72
CA LEU A 166 -10.47 1.71 13.00
C LEU A 166 -11.35 0.94 13.98
N PRO A 167 -12.63 1.34 14.13
CA PRO A 167 -13.57 0.63 15.02
C PRO A 167 -13.81 -0.78 14.47
N VAL A 168 -13.55 -1.79 15.29
CA VAL A 168 -13.69 -3.20 14.94
C VAL A 168 -14.43 -3.99 16.01
N THR A 169 -15.04 -5.10 15.61
CA THR A 169 -15.60 -6.13 16.48
C THR A 169 -15.14 -7.51 16.02
N PHE A 170 -15.18 -8.50 16.92
CA PHE A 170 -14.72 -9.87 16.67
C PHE A 170 -15.50 -10.87 17.52
#